data_bb2b5dcea7f40881fc5d5837e1a55068
#
_entry.id   bb2b5dcea7f40881fc5d5837e1a55068
#
_cell.length_a   1.000
_cell.length_b   1.000
_cell.length_c   1.000
_cell.angle_alpha   90.00
_cell.angle_beta   90.00
_cell.angle_gamma   90.00
#
_symmetry.space_group_name_H-M   'P 1'
#
loop_
_entity.id
_entity.type
_entity.pdbx_description
1 polymer ?
#
loop_
_entity_poly.entity_id
_entity_poly.type
_entity_poly.pdbx_seq_one_letter_code
_entity_poly.pdbx_strand_id
1 'polypeptide(L)'
;MLGARTGGARIEVSRCIAASLKCQTACEAGMARLKAQGVAADDDAVRLLRQCAELCELNVRALQKESRLSRRTASLCFELGSQVARAAWLEAQDPDSHALARDALHLARACRPLVFAA
;
A
#
# COMPACT_ATOMS: atom_id res chain seq x y z
N MET A 1 -27.42 -14.40 6.97
CA MET A 1 -27.17 -13.01 7.33
C MET A 1 -25.72 -12.64 7.28
N LEU A 2 -24.87 -13.28 8.09
CA LEU A 2 -23.43 -13.05 8.04
C LEU A 2 -22.86 -13.42 6.68
N GLY A 3 -23.37 -14.47 6.05
CA GLY A 3 -22.88 -14.93 4.76
C GLY A 3 -23.03 -13.90 3.64
N ALA A 4 -24.18 -13.21 3.59
CA ALA A 4 -24.45 -12.23 2.55
C ALA A 4 -23.52 -11.00 2.67
N ARG A 5 -23.30 -10.53 3.89
CA ARG A 5 -22.36 -9.44 4.16
C ARG A 5 -20.92 -9.86 3.88
N THR A 6 -20.61 -11.09 4.30
CA THR A 6 -19.26 -11.63 4.22
C THR A 6 -18.79 -11.80 2.78
N GLY A 7 -19.71 -12.07 1.83
CA GLY A 7 -19.32 -12.23 0.42
C GLY A 7 -18.67 -10.99 -0.15
N GLY A 8 -19.32 -9.81 -0.04
CA GLY A 8 -18.75 -8.55 -0.51
C GLY A 8 -17.53 -8.13 0.29
N ALA A 9 -17.60 -8.26 1.62
CA ALA A 9 -16.49 -7.90 2.50
C ALA A 9 -15.26 -8.75 2.23
N ARG A 10 -15.44 -10.05 1.94
CA ARG A 10 -14.31 -10.94 1.60
C ARG A 10 -13.63 -10.53 0.31
N ILE A 11 -14.41 -10.12 -0.69
CA ILE A 11 -13.86 -9.65 -1.97
C ILE A 11 -13.03 -8.39 -1.73
N GLU A 12 -13.56 -7.44 -0.97
CA GLU A 12 -12.86 -6.19 -0.65
C GLU A 12 -11.59 -6.45 0.16
N VAL A 13 -11.66 -7.32 1.15
CA VAL A 13 -10.51 -7.71 1.97
C VAL A 13 -9.45 -8.39 1.09
N SER A 14 -9.85 -9.34 0.25
CA SER A 14 -8.93 -10.05 -0.64
C SER A 14 -8.23 -9.09 -1.60
N ARG A 15 -8.96 -8.14 -2.16
CA ARG A 15 -8.39 -7.11 -3.03
C ARG A 15 -7.40 -6.23 -2.30
N CYS A 16 -7.72 -5.86 -1.07
CA CYS A 16 -6.84 -5.03 -0.24
C CYS A 16 -5.56 -5.79 0.12
N ILE A 17 -5.66 -7.08 0.47
CA ILE A 17 -4.50 -7.92 0.75
C ILE A 17 -3.61 -8.01 -0.49
N ALA A 18 -4.19 -8.34 -1.64
CA ALA A 18 -3.43 -8.47 -2.88
C ALA A 18 -2.73 -7.16 -3.26
N ALA A 19 -3.44 -6.04 -3.14
CA ALA A 19 -2.89 -4.72 -3.44
C ALA A 19 -1.77 -4.35 -2.46
N SER A 20 -1.93 -4.71 -1.18
CA SER A 20 -0.92 -4.46 -0.16
C SER A 20 0.36 -5.23 -0.43
N LEU A 21 0.25 -6.51 -0.78
CA LEU A 21 1.41 -7.33 -1.12
C LEU A 21 2.14 -6.80 -2.35
N LYS A 22 1.40 -6.41 -3.37
CA LYS A 22 1.98 -5.88 -4.60
C LYS A 22 2.68 -4.54 -4.36
N CYS A 23 2.06 -3.66 -3.58
CA CYS A 23 2.65 -2.36 -3.26
C CYS A 23 3.89 -2.52 -2.38
N GLN A 24 3.86 -3.46 -1.43
CA GLN A 24 5.02 -3.77 -0.61
C GLN A 24 6.23 -4.13 -1.49
N THR A 25 6.03 -5.05 -2.43
CA THR A 25 7.08 -5.46 -3.36
C THR A 25 7.58 -4.28 -4.19
N ALA A 26 6.67 -3.44 -4.68
CA ALA A 26 7.03 -2.26 -5.48
C ALA A 26 7.86 -1.26 -4.66
N CYS A 27 7.49 -1.03 -3.40
CA CYS A 27 8.23 -0.14 -2.51
C CYS A 27 9.62 -0.69 -2.20
N GLU A 28 9.73 -1.99 -1.95
CA GLU A 28 11.02 -2.63 -1.70
C GLU A 28 11.94 -2.55 -2.90
N ALA A 29 11.39 -2.77 -4.09
CA ALA A 29 12.14 -2.59 -5.34
C ALA A 29 12.58 -1.14 -5.53
N GLY A 30 11.71 -0.19 -5.20
CA GLY A 30 12.03 1.24 -5.26
C GLY A 30 13.16 1.62 -4.32
N MET A 31 13.15 1.10 -3.09
CA MET A 31 14.25 1.33 -2.15
C MET A 31 15.56 0.75 -2.66
N ALA A 32 15.53 -0.43 -3.25
CA ALA A 32 16.72 -1.05 -3.82
C ALA A 32 17.29 -0.22 -4.95
N ARG A 33 16.44 0.35 -5.81
CA ARG A 33 16.87 1.23 -6.91
C ARG A 33 17.54 2.49 -6.36
N LEU A 34 16.92 3.12 -5.36
CA LEU A 34 17.46 4.33 -4.76
C LEU A 34 18.84 4.06 -4.11
N LYS A 35 18.95 2.93 -3.41
CA LYS A 35 20.22 2.51 -2.82
C LYS A 35 21.29 2.32 -3.89
N ALA A 36 20.95 1.67 -4.99
CA ALA A 36 21.89 1.46 -6.11
C ALA A 36 22.32 2.78 -6.74
N GLN A 37 21.49 3.82 -6.67
CA GLN A 37 21.80 5.16 -7.15
C GLN A 37 22.59 6.00 -6.15
N GLY A 38 22.91 5.43 -4.99
CA GLY A 38 23.68 6.12 -3.95
C GLY A 38 22.85 7.01 -3.03
N VAL A 39 21.53 6.88 -3.07
CA VAL A 39 20.65 7.66 -2.18
C VAL A 39 20.77 7.13 -0.75
N ALA A 40 20.91 8.05 0.21
CA ALA A 40 21.09 7.71 1.61
C ALA A 40 19.87 7.02 2.20
N ALA A 41 20.09 6.12 3.16
CA ALA A 41 19.01 5.35 3.79
C ALA A 41 18.04 6.24 4.58
N ASP A 42 18.47 7.41 5.02
CA ASP A 42 17.64 8.37 5.77
C ASP A 42 17.01 9.45 4.89
N ASP A 43 17.18 9.35 3.57
CA ASP A 43 16.51 10.24 2.62
C ASP A 43 15.00 10.10 2.73
N ASP A 44 14.28 11.21 2.59
CA ASP A 44 12.82 11.24 2.74
C ASP A 44 12.11 10.26 1.80
N ALA A 45 12.59 10.13 0.57
CA ALA A 45 11.99 9.21 -0.39
C ALA A 45 12.13 7.76 0.07
N VAL A 46 13.32 7.39 0.56
CA VAL A 46 13.57 6.04 1.09
C VAL A 46 12.71 5.77 2.32
N ARG A 47 12.61 6.77 3.21
CA ARG A 47 11.80 6.63 4.43
C ARG A 47 10.33 6.44 4.11
N LEU A 48 9.80 7.18 3.14
CA LEU A 48 8.40 7.05 2.71
C LEU A 48 8.13 5.64 2.18
N LEU A 49 8.99 5.13 1.31
CA LEU A 49 8.83 3.78 0.75
C LEU A 49 8.93 2.72 1.83
N ARG A 50 9.85 2.88 2.78
CA ARG A 50 9.99 1.95 3.90
C ARG A 50 8.73 1.92 4.76
N GLN A 51 8.22 3.08 5.12
CA GLN A 51 7.00 3.19 5.92
C GLN A 51 5.81 2.54 5.21
N CYS A 52 5.68 2.79 3.91
CA CYS A 52 4.61 2.19 3.13
C CYS A 52 4.72 0.66 3.09
N ALA A 53 5.93 0.15 2.86
CA ALA A 53 6.16 -1.31 2.83
C ALA A 53 5.84 -1.95 4.18
N GLU A 54 6.26 -1.34 5.27
CA GLU A 54 5.99 -1.84 6.62
C GLU A 54 4.50 -1.85 6.93
N LEU A 55 3.79 -0.80 6.55
CA LEU A 55 2.35 -0.73 6.77
C LEU A 55 1.58 -1.71 5.89
N CYS A 56 2.04 -1.94 4.67
CA CYS A 56 1.44 -2.98 3.82
C CYS A 56 1.53 -4.34 4.50
N GLU A 57 2.68 -4.67 5.08
CA GLU A 57 2.87 -5.94 5.78
C GLU A 57 1.93 -6.05 6.99
N LEU A 58 1.85 -4.99 7.80
CA LEU A 58 0.95 -4.96 8.95
C LEU A 58 -0.51 -5.07 8.53
N ASN A 59 -0.88 -4.39 7.45
CA ASN A 59 -2.25 -4.42 6.94
C ASN A 59 -2.66 -5.83 6.50
N VAL A 60 -1.77 -6.52 5.78
CA VAL A 60 -2.02 -7.92 5.38
C VAL A 60 -2.27 -8.79 6.60
N ARG A 61 -1.40 -8.68 7.60
CA ARG A 61 -1.55 -9.47 8.83
C ARG A 61 -2.85 -9.16 9.56
N ALA A 62 -3.17 -7.88 9.69
CA ALA A 62 -4.40 -7.45 10.39
C ALA A 62 -5.64 -7.97 9.65
N LEU A 63 -5.66 -7.88 8.33
CA LEU A 63 -6.79 -8.36 7.53
C LEU A 63 -6.94 -9.88 7.58
N GLN A 64 -5.81 -10.61 7.51
CA GLN A 64 -5.83 -12.07 7.55
C GLN A 64 -6.31 -12.59 8.90
N LYS A 65 -6.00 -11.88 9.98
CA LYS A 65 -6.40 -12.26 11.34
C LYS A 65 -7.74 -11.66 11.76
N GLU A 66 -8.38 -10.93 10.87
CA GLU A 66 -9.63 -10.24 11.17
C GLU A 66 -9.51 -9.37 12.42
N SER A 67 -8.35 -8.71 12.56
CA SER A 67 -8.04 -7.87 13.70
C SER A 67 -8.89 -6.60 13.70
N ARG A 68 -9.24 -6.13 14.90
CA ARG A 68 -9.93 -4.84 15.08
C ARG A 68 -9.10 -3.68 14.55
N LEU A 69 -7.77 -3.85 14.45
CA LEU A 69 -6.87 -2.82 13.97
C LEU A 69 -6.87 -2.70 12.44
N SER A 70 -7.52 -3.63 11.72
CA SER A 70 -7.47 -3.66 10.26
C SER A 70 -8.01 -2.37 9.61
N ARG A 71 -9.02 -1.75 10.22
CA ARG A 71 -9.53 -0.48 9.70
C ARG A 71 -8.49 0.62 9.80
N ARG A 72 -7.73 0.63 10.89
CA ARG A 72 -6.65 1.62 11.10
C ARG A 72 -5.48 1.36 10.15
N THR A 73 -5.05 0.11 10.02
CA THR A 73 -3.96 -0.22 9.10
C THR A 73 -4.35 0.08 7.65
N ALA A 74 -5.59 -0.22 7.27
CA ALA A 74 -6.09 0.11 5.93
C ALA A 74 -6.13 1.63 5.72
N SER A 75 -6.52 2.40 6.73
CA SER A 75 -6.54 3.86 6.67
C SER A 75 -5.14 4.42 6.44
N LEU A 76 -4.15 3.91 7.16
CA LEU A 76 -2.76 4.32 7.00
C LEU A 76 -2.21 3.92 5.63
N CYS A 77 -2.56 2.74 5.14
CA CYS A 77 -2.18 2.31 3.79
C CYS A 77 -2.82 3.19 2.72
N PHE A 78 -4.08 3.59 2.92
CA PHE A 78 -4.74 4.54 2.02
C PHE A 78 -3.96 5.86 1.95
N GLU A 79 -3.58 6.41 3.08
CA GLU A 79 -2.85 7.67 3.14
C GLU A 79 -1.45 7.54 2.54
N LEU A 80 -0.68 6.54 2.98
CA LEU A 80 0.69 6.35 2.50
C LEU A 80 0.74 5.93 1.04
N GLY A 81 -0.20 5.08 0.61
CA GLY A 81 -0.31 4.73 -0.80
C GLY A 81 -0.55 5.96 -1.67
N SER A 82 -1.41 6.86 -1.20
CA SER A 82 -1.68 8.11 -1.91
C SER A 82 -0.44 9.01 -1.98
N GLN A 83 0.33 9.09 -0.89
CA GLN A 83 1.55 9.89 -0.85
C GLN A 83 2.63 9.31 -1.78
N VAL A 84 2.82 7.99 -1.74
CA VAL A 84 3.78 7.31 -2.62
C VAL A 84 3.39 7.49 -4.08
N ALA A 85 2.09 7.33 -4.38
CA ALA A 85 1.61 7.51 -5.76
C ALA A 85 1.89 8.91 -6.27
N ARG A 86 1.64 9.92 -5.45
CA ARG A 86 1.89 11.31 -5.82
C ARG A 86 3.37 11.57 -6.02
N ALA A 87 4.20 11.15 -5.07
CA ALA A 87 5.63 11.36 -5.16
C ALA A 87 6.24 10.65 -6.38
N ALA A 88 5.88 9.39 -6.59
CA ALA A 88 6.39 8.62 -7.72
C ALA A 88 5.90 9.18 -9.06
N TRP A 89 4.65 9.67 -9.11
CA TRP A 89 4.10 10.26 -10.32
C TRP A 89 4.81 11.56 -10.70
N LEU A 90 5.09 12.40 -9.71
CA LEU A 90 5.77 13.68 -9.94
C LEU A 90 7.22 13.51 -10.40
N GLU A 91 7.87 12.43 -9.97
CA GLU A 91 9.25 12.12 -10.37
C GLU A 91 9.32 11.16 -11.55
N ALA A 92 8.17 10.83 -12.14
CA ALA A 92 8.07 9.75 -13.11
C ALA A 92 8.69 10.13 -14.45
N GLN A 93 9.97 9.82 -14.60
CA GLN A 93 10.70 9.94 -15.86
C GLN A 93 10.94 8.55 -16.48
N ASP A 94 10.62 7.49 -15.76
CA ASP A 94 10.93 6.12 -16.15
C ASP A 94 9.77 5.15 -15.86
N PRO A 95 9.76 3.98 -16.52
CA PRO A 95 8.68 2.99 -16.33
C PRO A 95 8.57 2.44 -14.91
N ASP A 96 9.68 2.36 -14.18
CA ASP A 96 9.67 1.83 -12.81
C ASP A 96 8.95 2.76 -11.85
N SER A 97 9.16 4.07 -11.99
CA SER A 97 8.45 5.07 -11.19
C SER A 97 6.96 5.07 -11.52
N HIS A 98 6.60 4.90 -12.80
CA HIS A 98 5.20 4.80 -13.20
C HIS A 98 4.55 3.54 -12.62
N ALA A 99 5.27 2.42 -12.61
CA ALA A 99 4.76 1.17 -12.04
C ALA A 99 4.54 1.30 -10.53
N LEU A 100 5.47 1.94 -9.83
CA LEU A 100 5.33 2.22 -8.40
C LEU A 100 4.11 3.10 -8.13
N ALA A 101 3.96 4.19 -8.90
CA ALA A 101 2.82 5.09 -8.75
C ALA A 101 1.49 4.35 -8.96
N ARG A 102 1.42 3.49 -9.97
CA ARG A 102 0.23 2.70 -10.26
C ARG A 102 -0.09 1.72 -9.14
N ASP A 103 0.91 1.01 -8.63
CA ASP A 103 0.71 0.03 -7.56
C ASP A 103 0.31 0.70 -6.25
N ALA A 104 0.89 1.86 -5.95
CA ALA A 104 0.53 2.64 -4.77
C ALA A 104 -0.90 3.21 -4.87
N LEU A 105 -1.28 3.69 -6.05
CA LEU A 105 -2.64 4.19 -6.27
C LEU A 105 -3.65 3.04 -6.15
N HIS A 106 -3.32 1.87 -6.68
CA HIS A 106 -4.17 0.70 -6.59
C HIS A 106 -4.35 0.28 -5.12
N LEU A 107 -3.30 0.35 -4.32
CA LEU A 107 -3.38 0.11 -2.87
C LEU A 107 -4.39 1.06 -2.23
N ALA A 108 -4.27 2.36 -2.49
CA ALA A 108 -5.16 3.36 -1.92
C ALA A 108 -6.62 3.06 -2.29
N ARG A 109 -6.88 2.75 -3.55
CA ARG A 109 -8.22 2.42 -4.03
C ARG A 109 -8.77 1.15 -3.40
N ALA A 110 -7.93 0.13 -3.24
CA ALA A 110 -8.36 -1.15 -2.64
C ALA A 110 -8.63 -1.01 -1.15
N CYS A 111 -7.92 -0.13 -0.44
CA CYS A 111 -8.15 0.11 0.98
C CYS A 111 -9.35 1.00 1.26
N ARG A 112 -9.74 1.84 0.31
CA ARG A 112 -10.80 2.83 0.51
C ARG A 112 -12.12 2.24 1.03
N PRO A 113 -12.66 1.16 0.47
CA PRO A 113 -13.92 0.59 0.98
C PRO A 113 -13.84 0.14 2.44
N LEU A 114 -12.66 -0.29 2.89
CA LEU A 114 -12.46 -0.75 4.27
C LEU A 114 -12.34 0.40 5.25
N VAL A 115 -11.93 1.57 4.77
CA VAL A 115 -11.77 2.77 5.60
C VAL A 115 -13.06 3.54 5.72
N PHE A 116 -13.77 3.72 4.61
CA PHE A 116 -14.94 4.60 4.50
C PHE A 116 -16.28 3.85 4.44
N ALA A 117 -16.26 2.54 4.60
CA ALA A 117 -17.49 1.77 4.70
C ALA A 117 -18.26 2.20 5.95
N ALA A 118 -19.52 2.48 5.78
CA ALA A 118 -20.39 2.91 6.88
C ALA A 118 -20.63 1.78 7.89
#